data_e506a08305cbbc030d0fe71109c7d0bc
#
_entry.id   e506a08305cbbc030d0fe71109c7d0bc
#
_cell.length_a   1.000
_cell.length_b   1.000
_cell.length_c   1.000
_cell.angle_alpha   90.00
_cell.angle_beta   90.00
_cell.angle_gamma   90.00
#
_symmetry.space_group_name_H-M   'P 1'
#
loop_
_entity.id
_entity.type
_entity.pdbx_description
1 polymer ?
#
loop_
_entity_poly.entity_id
_entity_poly.type
_entity_poly.pdbx_seq_one_letter_code
_entity_poly.pdbx_strand_id
1 'polypeptide(L)'
;MSLPYDSEEFYYSRATQQAFDGAVTNYRLEQKGLVTGESDLLAARELNLLWQRSHHAVRNNGWAKTAKTKNLINLNAISVKWKDDKGKVNKKMQALWDTFAADPNLDGYGTLDNTQEAWNGAMFESGEALCRMLIKKRAGHPIPLVLQNIEAEYLDPNFTNGVPQTTRNGIKFENSKPSVYYFSKRTPNFNLFNLYSVEKVEVPADEVLHLFIRDRPGQWRGIPALTPILLPLYELDDLTDATVAKQKAAQAISWVVRNTNPSAAVSVGSALNSIDPNDIDKSTGQRRVVTQASGGGVQYLNKGEDIAFYQGTDIGANLPELIKAELHKIAQTAGLTYEVLTGDLTGISFSALQQVAIDMKTRAEFMYKFYIINLGLQPLCNRFRELASIYSNKSFANLTPTFQYPRKYGVNDLKDAQADLLEVQSGFATWESKLEERNLTVEEIVEDKKLQQQSGVSFEPVVKDTTQSKNIKANPNSAGM
;
A
#
# COMPACT_ATOMS: atom_id res chain seq x y z
N MET A 1 -10.03 -68.66 -25.81
CA MET A 1 -8.95 -67.70 -26.00
C MET A 1 -9.40 -66.42 -25.30
N SER A 2 -9.15 -66.31 -24.01
CA SER A 2 -9.54 -65.18 -23.13
C SER A 2 -8.38 -64.24 -23.09
N LEU A 3 -8.64 -62.99 -23.50
CA LEU A 3 -7.68 -61.89 -23.34
C LEU A 3 -7.67 -61.45 -21.88
N PRO A 4 -6.52 -61.41 -21.22
CA PRO A 4 -6.40 -60.82 -19.89
C PRO A 4 -6.26 -59.31 -20.08
N TYR A 5 -7.34 -58.59 -19.96
CA TYR A 5 -7.28 -57.14 -19.75
C TYR A 5 -7.61 -56.89 -18.30
N ASP A 6 -6.56 -56.66 -17.52
CA ASP A 6 -6.66 -56.20 -16.16
C ASP A 6 -7.13 -54.74 -16.21
N SER A 7 -8.45 -54.56 -16.03
CA SER A 7 -9.11 -53.27 -16.17
C SER A 7 -8.77 -52.28 -15.05
N GLU A 8 -8.16 -52.75 -13.97
CA GLU A 8 -7.80 -51.88 -12.85
C GLU A 8 -6.50 -51.07 -13.09
N GLU A 9 -5.49 -51.67 -13.73
CA GLU A 9 -4.27 -50.92 -14.05
C GLU A 9 -4.47 -49.83 -15.09
N PHE A 10 -5.45 -49.98 -15.98
CA PHE A 10 -5.73 -48.99 -17.01
C PHE A 10 -6.52 -47.80 -16.48
N TYR A 11 -7.29 -47.98 -15.43
CA TYR A 11 -8.00 -46.86 -14.74
C TYR A 11 -7.06 -46.06 -13.85
N TYR A 12 -6.10 -46.69 -13.19
CA TYR A 12 -5.10 -45.99 -12.37
C TYR A 12 -4.11 -45.18 -13.20
N SER A 13 -3.72 -45.64 -14.39
CA SER A 13 -2.80 -44.86 -15.25
C SER A 13 -3.44 -43.67 -15.94
N ARG A 14 -4.75 -43.63 -16.11
CA ARG A 14 -5.46 -42.44 -16.64
C ARG A 14 -5.78 -41.41 -15.59
N ALA A 15 -5.91 -41.76 -14.33
CA ALA A 15 -6.18 -40.85 -13.22
C ALA A 15 -4.98 -39.98 -12.83
N THR A 16 -3.76 -40.33 -13.30
CA THR A 16 -2.53 -39.61 -12.92
C THR A 16 -1.97 -38.69 -13.99
N GLN A 17 -2.54 -38.63 -15.19
CA GLN A 17 -2.16 -37.65 -16.20
C GLN A 17 -3.02 -36.39 -16.05
N GLN A 18 -2.69 -35.56 -15.08
CA GLN A 18 -3.25 -34.21 -14.98
C GLN A 18 -2.57 -33.34 -16.04
N ALA A 19 -3.37 -32.66 -16.85
CA ALA A 19 -2.90 -31.80 -17.96
C ALA A 19 -2.20 -30.54 -17.50
N PHE A 20 -2.33 -30.17 -16.23
CA PHE A 20 -1.76 -28.96 -15.65
C PHE A 20 -0.97 -29.30 -14.39
N ASP A 21 0.29 -28.88 -14.33
CA ASP A 21 1.17 -29.10 -13.19
C ASP A 21 0.62 -28.50 -11.88
N GLY A 22 -0.11 -27.40 -11.98
CA GLY A 22 -0.79 -26.75 -10.84
C GLY A 22 -1.98 -27.54 -10.27
N ALA A 23 -2.48 -28.57 -10.98
CA ALA A 23 -3.55 -29.44 -10.52
C ALA A 23 -3.02 -30.76 -9.92
N VAL A 24 -1.71 -30.97 -9.95
CA VAL A 24 -1.08 -32.18 -9.38
C VAL A 24 -1.17 -32.09 -7.86
N THR A 25 -1.80 -33.13 -7.26
CA THR A 25 -1.86 -33.29 -5.82
C THR A 25 -0.49 -33.70 -5.30
N ASN A 26 0.24 -32.74 -4.74
CA ASN A 26 1.51 -33.00 -4.09
C ASN A 26 1.50 -32.38 -2.68
N TYR A 27 2.39 -32.87 -1.80
CA TYR A 27 2.44 -32.43 -0.40
C TYR A 27 2.54 -30.90 -0.21
N ARG A 28 3.11 -30.17 -1.20
CA ARG A 28 3.23 -28.71 -1.15
C ARG A 28 1.89 -27.98 -1.31
N LEU A 29 0.94 -28.58 -2.02
CA LEU A 29 -0.39 -28.01 -2.28
C LEU A 29 -1.44 -28.58 -1.30
N GLU A 30 -1.35 -29.84 -0.90
CA GLU A 30 -2.26 -30.47 0.06
C GLU A 30 -2.26 -29.79 1.43
N GLN A 31 -1.09 -29.38 1.91
CA GLN A 31 -0.97 -28.71 3.22
C GLN A 31 -1.57 -27.30 3.27
N LYS A 32 -1.93 -26.70 2.12
CA LYS A 32 -2.46 -25.32 2.08
C LYS A 32 -3.98 -25.22 2.19
N GLY A 33 -4.68 -26.32 2.38
CA GLY A 33 -6.13 -26.30 2.60
C GLY A 33 -6.87 -25.57 1.48
N LEU A 34 -6.85 -26.11 0.25
CA LEU A 34 -7.51 -25.51 -0.90
C LEU A 34 -9.02 -25.43 -0.65
N VAL A 35 -9.54 -24.22 -0.46
CA VAL A 35 -10.97 -23.98 -0.33
C VAL A 35 -11.50 -23.40 -1.63
N THR A 36 -12.48 -24.10 -2.23
CA THR A 36 -13.21 -23.62 -3.40
C THR A 36 -14.56 -23.07 -2.98
N GLY A 37 -15.04 -22.03 -3.66
CA GLY A 37 -16.34 -21.42 -3.38
C GLY A 37 -16.55 -20.11 -4.11
N GLU A 38 -17.75 -19.56 -3.97
CA GLU A 38 -18.05 -18.23 -4.43
C GLU A 38 -17.21 -17.21 -3.63
N SER A 39 -16.74 -16.17 -4.32
CA SER A 39 -15.86 -15.15 -3.72
C SER A 39 -16.49 -14.48 -2.49
N ASP A 40 -17.78 -14.20 -2.54
CA ASP A 40 -18.52 -13.58 -1.43
C ASP A 40 -18.62 -14.49 -0.19
N LEU A 41 -18.76 -15.82 -0.38
CA LEU A 41 -18.79 -16.76 0.73
C LEU A 41 -17.42 -16.90 1.40
N LEU A 42 -16.35 -16.91 0.62
CA LEU A 42 -14.99 -16.94 1.14
C LEU A 42 -14.67 -15.66 1.92
N ALA A 43 -15.03 -14.50 1.36
CA ALA A 43 -14.88 -13.22 2.03
C ALA A 43 -15.66 -13.17 3.36
N ALA A 44 -16.93 -13.60 3.37
CA ALA A 44 -17.75 -13.60 4.58
C ALA A 44 -17.10 -14.36 5.75
N ARG A 45 -16.44 -15.48 5.47
CA ARG A 45 -15.83 -16.33 6.50
C ARG A 45 -14.59 -15.72 7.13
N GLU A 46 -13.78 -15.00 6.36
CA GLU A 46 -12.42 -14.63 6.74
C GLU A 46 -12.22 -13.13 6.92
N LEU A 47 -13.10 -12.29 6.38
CA LEU A 47 -12.91 -10.85 6.28
C LEU A 47 -12.68 -10.20 7.66
N ASN A 48 -13.46 -10.57 8.67
CA ASN A 48 -13.30 -10.06 10.04
C ASN A 48 -11.90 -10.32 10.61
N LEU A 49 -11.35 -11.51 10.38
CA LEU A 49 -10.00 -11.85 10.83
C LEU A 49 -8.94 -11.12 10.01
N LEU A 50 -9.16 -10.99 8.70
CA LEU A 50 -8.25 -10.27 7.81
C LEU A 50 -8.17 -8.79 8.21
N TRP A 51 -9.30 -8.14 8.52
CA TRP A 51 -9.30 -6.76 9.02
C TRP A 51 -8.51 -6.61 10.31
N GLN A 52 -8.77 -7.47 11.31
CA GLN A 52 -8.04 -7.43 12.57
C GLN A 52 -6.53 -7.55 12.37
N ARG A 53 -6.09 -8.51 11.54
CA ARG A 53 -4.67 -8.74 11.24
C ARG A 53 -4.06 -7.58 10.44
N SER A 54 -4.76 -7.05 9.44
CA SER A 54 -4.31 -5.94 8.63
C SER A 54 -4.17 -4.66 9.47
N HIS A 55 -5.16 -4.33 10.29
CA HIS A 55 -5.11 -3.19 11.21
C HIS A 55 -4.02 -3.35 12.26
N HIS A 56 -3.81 -4.58 12.78
CA HIS A 56 -2.71 -4.85 13.69
C HIS A 56 -1.36 -4.64 13.01
N ALA A 57 -1.19 -5.16 11.78
CA ALA A 57 0.05 -4.99 11.02
C ALA A 57 0.35 -3.51 10.75
N VAL A 58 -0.63 -2.73 10.29
CA VAL A 58 -0.44 -1.28 10.03
C VAL A 58 -0.09 -0.51 11.30
N ARG A 59 -0.59 -0.93 12.47
CA ARG A 59 -0.28 -0.26 13.75
C ARG A 59 1.10 -0.62 14.30
N ASN A 60 1.52 -1.87 14.16
CA ASN A 60 2.64 -2.42 14.92
C ASN A 60 3.85 -2.81 14.06
N ASN A 61 3.67 -3.05 12.75
CA ASN A 61 4.77 -3.40 11.84
C ASN A 61 5.19 -2.18 11.02
N GLY A 62 6.47 -1.83 11.08
CA GLY A 62 7.04 -0.66 10.40
C GLY A 62 6.90 -0.72 8.87
N TRP A 63 7.09 -1.89 8.27
CA TRP A 63 7.00 -2.07 6.82
C TRP A 63 5.56 -1.95 6.32
N ALA A 64 4.59 -2.54 7.04
CA ALA A 64 3.17 -2.40 6.71
C ALA A 64 2.71 -0.94 6.79
N LYS A 65 3.13 -0.22 7.83
CA LYS A 65 2.85 1.22 7.98
C LYS A 65 3.46 2.04 6.86
N THR A 66 4.73 1.77 6.52
CA THR A 66 5.42 2.46 5.44
C THR A 66 4.76 2.18 4.09
N ALA A 67 4.39 0.93 3.81
CA ALA A 67 3.68 0.54 2.59
C ALA A 67 2.37 1.32 2.43
N LYS A 68 1.53 1.41 3.48
CA LYS A 68 0.32 2.24 3.47
C LYS A 68 0.65 3.70 3.18
N THR A 69 1.58 4.29 3.92
CA THR A 69 1.93 5.72 3.78
C THR A 69 2.46 6.04 2.39
N LYS A 70 3.33 5.20 1.82
CA LYS A 70 3.86 5.39 0.46
C LYS A 70 2.79 5.23 -0.61
N ASN A 71 1.83 4.30 -0.42
CA ASN A 71 0.66 4.21 -1.30
C ASN A 71 -0.18 5.49 -1.26
N LEU A 72 -0.48 6.02 -0.08
CA LEU A 72 -1.24 7.28 0.06
C LEU A 72 -0.53 8.45 -0.61
N ILE A 73 0.78 8.60 -0.41
CA ILE A 73 1.59 9.64 -1.07
C ILE A 73 1.57 9.48 -2.59
N ASN A 74 1.57 8.25 -3.10
CA ASN A 74 1.48 7.99 -4.53
C ASN A 74 0.09 8.29 -5.11
N LEU A 75 -0.98 8.11 -4.31
CA LEU A 75 -2.37 8.35 -4.68
C LEU A 75 -2.85 9.70 -4.13
N ASN A 76 -2.27 10.80 -4.63
CA ASN A 76 -2.72 12.15 -4.28
C ASN A 76 -4.17 12.39 -4.75
N ALA A 77 -4.81 13.40 -4.20
CA ALA A 77 -6.19 13.73 -4.55
C ALA A 77 -6.38 14.21 -5.99
N ILE A 78 -7.50 13.85 -6.57
CA ILE A 78 -7.94 14.27 -7.90
C ILE A 78 -8.80 15.53 -7.77
N SER A 79 -8.50 16.54 -8.56
CA SER A 79 -9.32 17.75 -8.66
C SER A 79 -10.43 17.59 -9.67
N VAL A 80 -11.58 18.20 -9.41
CA VAL A 80 -12.75 18.17 -10.29
C VAL A 80 -13.01 19.56 -10.87
N LYS A 81 -13.08 19.66 -12.18
CA LYS A 81 -13.49 20.87 -12.92
C LYS A 81 -14.78 20.61 -13.67
N TRP A 82 -15.70 21.56 -13.59
CA TRP A 82 -17.01 21.46 -14.25
C TRP A 82 -16.98 22.19 -15.59
N LYS A 83 -17.03 21.44 -16.69
CA LYS A 83 -16.98 21.98 -18.05
C LYS A 83 -18.34 21.89 -18.74
N ASP A 84 -18.62 22.85 -19.62
CA ASP A 84 -19.77 22.83 -20.54
C ASP A 84 -19.46 22.01 -21.82
N ASP A 85 -20.43 21.88 -22.68
CA ASP A 85 -20.30 21.12 -23.95
C ASP A 85 -19.22 21.71 -24.89
N LYS A 86 -18.75 22.93 -24.64
CA LYS A 86 -17.69 23.61 -25.36
C LYS A 86 -16.31 23.46 -24.70
N GLY A 87 -16.23 22.64 -23.64
CA GLY A 87 -15.00 22.44 -22.88
C GLY A 87 -14.66 23.58 -21.89
N LYS A 88 -15.48 24.62 -21.78
CA LYS A 88 -15.20 25.78 -20.94
C LYS A 88 -15.68 25.55 -19.51
N VAL A 89 -14.86 25.98 -18.53
CA VAL A 89 -15.18 25.87 -17.11
C VAL A 89 -16.37 26.76 -16.74
N ASN A 90 -17.40 26.16 -16.15
CA ASN A 90 -18.55 26.89 -15.63
C ASN A 90 -18.24 27.45 -14.24
N LYS A 91 -17.91 28.74 -14.18
CA LYS A 91 -17.52 29.45 -12.94
C LYS A 91 -18.56 29.33 -11.81
N LYS A 92 -19.86 29.27 -12.12
CA LYS A 92 -20.92 29.18 -11.11
C LYS A 92 -20.99 27.81 -10.46
N MET A 93 -20.98 26.77 -11.28
CA MET A 93 -20.98 25.40 -10.80
C MET A 93 -19.66 25.09 -10.06
N GLN A 94 -18.54 25.59 -10.58
CA GLN A 94 -17.25 25.43 -9.94
C GLN A 94 -17.22 26.07 -8.54
N ALA A 95 -17.71 27.28 -8.36
CA ALA A 95 -17.79 27.94 -7.06
C ALA A 95 -18.66 27.17 -6.03
N LEU A 96 -19.79 26.57 -6.49
CA LEU A 96 -20.61 25.70 -5.64
C LEU A 96 -19.84 24.44 -5.23
N TRP A 97 -19.13 23.84 -6.18
CA TRP A 97 -18.30 22.66 -5.94
C TRP A 97 -17.13 22.95 -4.99
N ASP A 98 -16.42 24.04 -5.20
CA ASP A 98 -15.27 24.45 -4.36
C ASP A 98 -15.72 24.70 -2.92
N THR A 99 -16.90 25.29 -2.71
CA THR A 99 -17.50 25.45 -1.38
C THR A 99 -17.80 24.10 -0.73
N PHE A 100 -18.33 23.15 -1.48
CA PHE A 100 -18.58 21.80 -0.99
C PHE A 100 -17.27 21.05 -0.71
N ALA A 101 -16.29 21.11 -1.63
CA ALA A 101 -15.02 20.42 -1.53
C ALA A 101 -14.15 20.90 -0.36
N ALA A 102 -14.32 22.17 0.05
CA ALA A 102 -13.61 22.74 1.20
C ALA A 102 -14.04 22.14 2.54
N ASP A 103 -15.30 21.71 2.68
CA ASP A 103 -15.84 21.08 3.89
C ASP A 103 -16.96 20.10 3.54
N PRO A 104 -16.63 18.89 2.99
CA PRO A 104 -17.62 17.91 2.57
C PRO A 104 -18.11 17.00 3.69
N ASN A 105 -17.30 16.82 4.77
CA ASN A 105 -17.48 15.76 5.73
C ASN A 105 -18.49 16.11 6.85
N LEU A 106 -19.22 15.09 7.33
CA LEU A 106 -20.20 15.22 8.41
C LEU A 106 -19.55 15.57 9.75
N ASP A 107 -18.35 15.07 9.98
CA ASP A 107 -17.54 15.31 11.18
C ASP A 107 -16.74 16.63 11.11
N GLY A 108 -16.76 17.31 9.97
CA GLY A 108 -16.00 18.54 9.73
C GLY A 108 -14.49 18.33 9.60
N TYR A 109 -14.05 17.09 9.40
CA TYR A 109 -12.62 16.81 9.25
C TYR A 109 -12.16 16.92 7.81
N GLY A 110 -11.39 17.95 7.52
CA GLY A 110 -10.65 18.14 6.28
C GLY A 110 -11.50 18.42 5.05
N THR A 111 -10.84 18.46 3.93
CA THR A 111 -11.38 18.74 2.60
C THR A 111 -11.77 17.48 1.86
N LEU A 112 -12.24 17.60 0.62
CA LEU A 112 -12.49 16.47 -0.26
C LEU A 112 -11.20 15.69 -0.57
N ASP A 113 -10.04 16.35 -0.53
CA ASP A 113 -8.75 15.69 -0.73
C ASP A 113 -8.45 14.74 0.44
N ASN A 114 -8.73 15.16 1.68
CA ASN A 114 -8.60 14.27 2.85
C ASN A 114 -9.61 13.12 2.81
N THR A 115 -10.79 13.34 2.24
CA THR A 115 -11.78 12.28 2.03
C THR A 115 -11.25 11.22 1.04
N GLN A 116 -10.64 11.66 -0.07
CA GLN A 116 -10.01 10.74 -1.04
C GLN A 116 -8.83 9.99 -0.43
N GLU A 117 -8.01 10.65 0.38
CA GLU A 117 -6.93 10.03 1.14
C GLU A 117 -7.49 8.94 2.09
N ALA A 118 -8.58 9.24 2.81
CA ALA A 118 -9.24 8.28 3.68
C ALA A 118 -9.79 7.07 2.90
N TRP A 119 -10.38 7.27 1.71
CA TRP A 119 -10.81 6.18 0.84
C TRP A 119 -9.65 5.29 0.41
N ASN A 120 -8.55 5.91 -0.06
CA ASN A 120 -7.35 5.17 -0.45
C ASN A 120 -6.76 4.36 0.72
N GLY A 121 -6.74 4.97 1.91
CA GLY A 121 -6.28 4.33 3.14
C GLY A 121 -7.15 3.16 3.57
N ALA A 122 -8.48 3.30 3.49
CA ALA A 122 -9.43 2.24 3.80
C ALA A 122 -9.36 1.09 2.78
N MET A 123 -9.24 1.40 1.48
CA MET A 123 -9.05 0.38 0.43
C MET A 123 -7.75 -0.42 0.64
N PHE A 124 -6.68 0.22 1.09
CA PHE A 124 -5.42 -0.46 1.37
C PHE A 124 -5.50 -1.34 2.62
N GLU A 125 -6.03 -0.79 3.73
CA GLU A 125 -6.00 -1.42 5.05
C GLU A 125 -7.16 -2.39 5.29
N SER A 126 -8.37 -2.00 4.86
CA SER A 126 -9.60 -2.82 5.03
C SER A 126 -10.06 -3.50 3.74
N GLY A 127 -9.44 -3.15 2.58
CA GLY A 127 -9.81 -3.66 1.28
C GLY A 127 -10.92 -2.88 0.59
N GLU A 128 -11.71 -2.11 1.35
CA GLU A 128 -12.84 -1.34 0.83
C GLU A 128 -13.02 -0.03 1.58
N ALA A 129 -13.55 0.96 0.89
CA ALA A 129 -13.97 2.24 1.46
C ALA A 129 -15.47 2.43 1.28
N LEU A 130 -16.13 2.82 2.35
CA LEU A 130 -17.56 3.07 2.40
C LEU A 130 -17.80 4.53 2.77
N CYS A 131 -18.61 5.23 1.94
CA CYS A 131 -18.99 6.59 2.22
C CYS A 131 -20.47 6.80 1.90
N ARG A 132 -21.22 7.35 2.85
CA ARG A 132 -22.63 7.68 2.65
C ARG A 132 -22.79 9.14 2.26
N MET A 133 -23.59 9.41 1.24
CA MET A 133 -24.02 10.72 0.76
C MET A 133 -25.29 11.14 1.48
N LEU A 134 -25.21 12.04 2.44
CA LEU A 134 -26.34 12.51 3.22
C LEU A 134 -26.84 13.85 2.69
N ILE A 135 -28.16 14.06 2.73
CA ILE A 135 -28.79 15.36 2.45
C ILE A 135 -29.03 16.07 3.79
N LYS A 136 -28.15 17.01 4.14
CA LYS A 136 -28.22 17.76 5.39
C LYS A 136 -27.87 19.22 5.16
N LYS A 137 -28.78 20.13 5.49
CA LYS A 137 -28.51 21.58 5.41
C LYS A 137 -27.47 21.98 6.43
N ARG A 138 -26.49 22.77 6.00
CA ARG A 138 -25.43 23.37 6.84
C ARG A 138 -25.33 24.87 6.54
N ALA A 139 -25.02 25.67 7.56
CA ALA A 139 -24.78 27.11 7.38
C ALA A 139 -23.57 27.33 6.45
N GLY A 140 -23.68 28.28 5.52
CA GLY A 140 -22.61 28.55 4.55
C GLY A 140 -22.52 27.60 3.36
N HIS A 141 -23.29 26.50 3.33
CA HIS A 141 -23.30 25.53 2.23
C HIS A 141 -24.57 25.65 1.41
N PRO A 142 -24.50 26.18 0.16
CA PRO A 142 -25.68 26.33 -0.68
C PRO A 142 -26.28 24.96 -1.08
N ILE A 143 -25.47 23.93 -1.21
CA ILE A 143 -25.89 22.58 -1.55
C ILE A 143 -25.87 21.70 -0.31
N PRO A 144 -26.97 21.06 0.09
CA PRO A 144 -27.09 20.32 1.33
C PRO A 144 -26.55 18.88 1.20
N LEU A 145 -25.42 18.68 0.54
CA LEU A 145 -24.75 17.38 0.43
C LEU A 145 -23.63 17.30 1.48
N VAL A 146 -23.60 16.17 2.18
CA VAL A 146 -22.60 15.89 3.22
C VAL A 146 -22.13 14.44 3.08
N LEU A 147 -20.85 14.20 3.27
CA LEU A 147 -20.24 12.87 3.22
C LEU A 147 -20.05 12.31 4.64
N GLN A 148 -20.40 11.06 4.82
CA GLN A 148 -20.11 10.30 6.03
C GLN A 148 -19.25 9.11 5.67
N ASN A 149 -17.96 9.18 5.97
CA ASN A 149 -17.06 8.04 5.83
C ASN A 149 -17.39 6.99 6.90
N ILE A 150 -17.47 5.74 6.49
CA ILE A 150 -17.88 4.60 7.34
C ILE A 150 -16.78 3.55 7.24
N GLU A 151 -16.33 3.02 8.37
CA GLU A 151 -15.38 1.91 8.39
C GLU A 151 -16.02 0.63 7.87
N ALA A 152 -15.23 -0.22 7.21
CA ALA A 152 -15.69 -1.46 6.58
C ALA A 152 -16.40 -2.41 7.56
N GLU A 153 -15.97 -2.43 8.81
CA GLU A 153 -16.51 -3.27 9.89
C GLU A 153 -17.97 -2.97 10.25
N TYR A 154 -18.48 -1.77 9.91
CA TYR A 154 -19.90 -1.48 10.09
C TYR A 154 -20.80 -2.25 9.13
N LEU A 155 -20.26 -2.71 7.99
CA LEU A 155 -20.97 -3.56 7.03
C LEU A 155 -20.62 -5.03 7.31
N ASP A 156 -21.45 -5.67 8.14
CA ASP A 156 -21.22 -7.03 8.66
C ASP A 156 -21.15 -8.07 7.52
N PRO A 157 -20.00 -8.71 7.27
CA PRO A 157 -19.86 -9.68 6.20
C PRO A 157 -20.66 -10.97 6.43
N ASN A 158 -21.07 -11.25 7.68
CA ASN A 158 -21.86 -12.43 8.02
C ASN A 158 -23.36 -12.17 7.98
N PHE A 159 -23.79 -10.93 7.77
CA PHE A 159 -25.21 -10.61 7.72
C PHE A 159 -25.84 -11.09 6.42
N THR A 160 -26.76 -12.06 6.55
CA THR A 160 -27.54 -12.63 5.47
C THR A 160 -29.02 -12.61 5.86
N ASN A 161 -29.93 -12.30 4.93
CA ASN A 161 -31.36 -12.27 5.18
C ASN A 161 -32.13 -12.64 3.89
N GLY A 162 -33.31 -13.24 4.08
CA GLY A 162 -34.22 -13.63 2.97
C GLY A 162 -34.05 -15.07 2.49
N VAL A 163 -35.13 -15.58 1.88
CA VAL A 163 -35.18 -16.92 1.24
C VAL A 163 -35.85 -16.75 -0.14
N PRO A 164 -35.17 -17.03 -1.26
CA PRO A 164 -33.73 -17.28 -1.37
C PRO A 164 -32.89 -16.12 -0.86
N GLN A 165 -31.65 -16.35 -0.45
CA GLN A 165 -30.81 -15.32 0.15
C GLN A 165 -30.58 -14.13 -0.81
N THR A 166 -31.40 -13.09 -0.65
CA THR A 166 -31.29 -11.84 -1.41
C THR A 166 -30.27 -10.89 -0.80
N THR A 167 -29.97 -11.07 0.49
CA THR A 167 -28.95 -10.30 1.22
C THR A 167 -27.73 -11.17 1.49
N ARG A 168 -26.57 -10.72 1.03
CA ARG A 168 -25.27 -11.39 1.20
C ARG A 168 -24.24 -10.37 1.68
N ASN A 169 -23.45 -10.72 2.68
CA ASN A 169 -22.37 -9.87 3.19
C ASN A 169 -22.82 -8.45 3.60
N GLY A 170 -24.04 -8.31 4.13
CA GLY A 170 -24.61 -7.03 4.51
C GLY A 170 -25.19 -6.22 3.36
N ILE A 171 -25.25 -6.75 2.14
CA ILE A 171 -25.75 -6.07 0.95
C ILE A 171 -26.95 -6.84 0.39
N LYS A 172 -28.10 -6.17 0.22
CA LYS A 172 -29.26 -6.71 -0.46
C LYS A 172 -29.16 -6.48 -1.95
N PHE A 173 -29.47 -7.51 -2.73
CA PHE A 173 -29.44 -7.49 -4.19
C PHE A 173 -30.83 -7.59 -4.77
N GLU A 174 -31.12 -6.74 -5.76
CA GLU A 174 -32.30 -6.79 -6.61
C GLU A 174 -31.86 -6.76 -8.07
N ASN A 175 -32.32 -7.71 -8.87
CA ASN A 175 -31.88 -7.86 -10.27
C ASN A 175 -30.33 -7.88 -10.43
N SER A 176 -29.64 -8.59 -9.55
CA SER A 176 -28.17 -8.70 -9.52
C SER A 176 -27.42 -7.39 -9.24
N LYS A 177 -28.11 -6.35 -8.78
CA LYS A 177 -27.51 -5.06 -8.38
C LYS A 177 -27.75 -4.82 -6.90
N PRO A 178 -26.81 -4.16 -6.19
CA PRO A 178 -27.04 -3.69 -4.84
C PRO A 178 -28.25 -2.75 -4.77
N SER A 179 -29.16 -3.00 -3.84
CA SER A 179 -30.33 -2.15 -3.59
C SER A 179 -30.28 -1.49 -2.21
N VAL A 180 -29.84 -2.24 -1.18
CA VAL A 180 -29.76 -1.75 0.20
C VAL A 180 -28.49 -2.27 0.88
N TYR A 181 -27.85 -1.42 1.67
CA TYR A 181 -26.75 -1.75 2.58
C TYR A 181 -27.24 -1.77 4.01
N TYR A 182 -26.86 -2.80 4.78
CA TYR A 182 -27.25 -2.99 6.18
C TYR A 182 -26.07 -2.67 7.11
N PHE A 183 -25.97 -1.43 7.56
CA PHE A 183 -24.93 -1.01 8.48
C PHE A 183 -25.28 -1.32 9.92
N SER A 184 -24.34 -1.81 10.71
CA SER A 184 -24.48 -1.99 12.13
C SER A 184 -24.55 -0.64 12.84
N LYS A 185 -25.52 -0.47 13.73
CA LYS A 185 -25.61 0.72 14.58
C LYS A 185 -24.65 0.56 15.76
N ARG A 186 -23.65 1.42 15.87
CA ARG A 186 -22.82 1.48 17.08
C ARG A 186 -23.54 2.28 18.14
N THR A 187 -23.61 1.71 19.34
CA THR A 187 -24.09 2.45 20.52
C THR A 187 -22.92 3.22 21.16
N PRO A 188 -23.17 4.39 21.81
CA PRO A 188 -22.13 5.13 22.52
C PRO A 188 -21.42 4.33 23.62
N ASN A 189 -22.07 3.29 24.16
CA ASN A 189 -21.54 2.39 25.18
C ASN A 189 -20.96 1.13 24.52
N PHE A 190 -19.90 1.29 23.73
CA PHE A 190 -19.18 0.22 23.06
C PHE A 190 -18.48 -0.69 24.09
N ASN A 191 -19.06 -1.85 24.36
CA ASN A 191 -18.36 -2.94 25.05
C ASN A 191 -17.59 -3.75 23.99
N LEU A 192 -16.29 -3.96 24.20
CA LEU A 192 -15.39 -4.72 23.31
C LEU A 192 -15.93 -6.13 22.95
N PHE A 193 -16.84 -6.67 23.75
CA PHE A 193 -17.44 -7.99 23.55
C PHE A 193 -18.74 -7.99 22.73
N ASN A 194 -19.34 -6.81 22.46
CA ASN A 194 -20.55 -6.66 21.64
C ASN A 194 -20.24 -5.90 20.34
N LEU A 195 -19.35 -6.45 19.52
CA LEU A 195 -19.01 -5.93 18.18
C LEU A 195 -20.20 -5.95 17.21
N TYR A 196 -21.19 -6.77 17.48
CA TYR A 196 -22.38 -6.92 16.65
C TYR A 196 -23.59 -6.33 17.34
N SER A 197 -23.87 -5.05 17.06
CA SER A 197 -25.18 -4.50 17.36
C SER A 197 -26.22 -5.31 16.56
N VAL A 198 -27.20 -5.86 17.25
CA VAL A 198 -28.32 -6.59 16.62
C VAL A 198 -29.11 -5.66 15.68
N GLU A 199 -29.09 -4.35 15.97
CA GLU A 199 -29.79 -3.34 15.19
C GLU A 199 -29.00 -2.94 13.95
N LYS A 200 -29.63 -3.12 12.79
CA LYS A 200 -29.08 -2.73 11.48
C LYS A 200 -29.82 -1.50 10.96
N VAL A 201 -29.07 -0.61 10.33
CA VAL A 201 -29.61 0.57 9.64
C VAL A 201 -29.62 0.27 8.14
N GLU A 202 -30.79 0.34 7.55
CA GLU A 202 -30.94 0.18 6.10
C GLU A 202 -30.60 1.49 5.41
N VAL A 203 -29.70 1.41 4.44
CA VAL A 203 -29.27 2.56 3.62
C VAL A 203 -29.42 2.19 2.15
N PRO A 204 -30.19 2.98 1.37
CA PRO A 204 -30.31 2.75 -0.05
C PRO A 204 -28.97 2.79 -0.77
N ALA A 205 -28.77 1.95 -1.78
CA ALA A 205 -27.49 1.82 -2.46
C ALA A 205 -27.08 3.08 -3.24
N ASP A 206 -28.05 3.91 -3.66
CA ASP A 206 -27.80 5.19 -4.32
C ASP A 206 -27.25 6.29 -3.39
N GLU A 207 -27.35 6.08 -2.07
CA GLU A 207 -26.72 6.92 -1.06
C GLU A 207 -25.30 6.45 -0.66
N VAL A 208 -24.86 5.28 -1.16
CA VAL A 208 -23.58 4.67 -0.71
C VAL A 208 -22.56 4.66 -1.84
N LEU A 209 -21.41 5.26 -1.59
CA LEU A 209 -20.21 5.06 -2.39
C LEU A 209 -19.46 3.87 -1.80
N HIS A 210 -19.24 2.83 -2.60
CA HIS A 210 -18.55 1.63 -2.20
C HIS A 210 -17.37 1.37 -3.12
N LEU A 211 -16.16 1.73 -2.67
CA LEU A 211 -14.93 1.63 -3.42
C LEU A 211 -14.15 0.39 -2.96
N PHE A 212 -13.89 -0.53 -3.86
CA PHE A 212 -13.08 -1.72 -3.60
C PHE A 212 -12.51 -2.29 -4.89
N ILE A 213 -11.43 -3.06 -4.77
CA ILE A 213 -10.82 -3.78 -5.89
C ILE A 213 -11.54 -5.12 -6.04
N ARG A 214 -12.04 -5.37 -7.25
CA ARG A 214 -12.72 -6.62 -7.59
C ARG A 214 -11.74 -7.57 -8.27
N ASP A 215 -11.28 -8.60 -7.55
CA ASP A 215 -10.36 -9.61 -8.09
C ASP A 215 -11.10 -10.71 -8.87
N ARG A 216 -12.35 -10.97 -8.51
CA ARG A 216 -13.16 -12.04 -9.14
C ARG A 216 -14.57 -11.51 -9.52
N PRO A 217 -15.13 -11.96 -10.68
CA PRO A 217 -16.53 -11.69 -10.98
C PRO A 217 -17.45 -12.17 -9.84
N GLY A 218 -18.45 -11.38 -9.49
CA GLY A 218 -19.37 -11.70 -8.38
C GLY A 218 -18.90 -11.30 -6.98
N GLN A 219 -17.69 -10.78 -6.83
CA GLN A 219 -17.19 -10.24 -5.56
C GLN A 219 -17.80 -8.85 -5.30
N TRP A 220 -18.35 -8.68 -4.09
CA TRP A 220 -18.95 -7.42 -3.63
C TRP A 220 -18.34 -6.86 -2.35
N ARG A 221 -17.32 -7.53 -1.81
CA ARG A 221 -16.56 -7.04 -0.67
C ARG A 221 -15.07 -6.96 -1.04
N GLY A 222 -14.42 -5.91 -0.60
CA GLY A 222 -12.99 -5.73 -0.79
C GLY A 222 -12.18 -6.60 0.19
N ILE A 223 -10.97 -6.98 -0.23
CA ILE A 223 -10.02 -7.74 0.61
C ILE A 223 -8.81 -6.83 0.89
N PRO A 224 -8.33 -6.75 2.14
CA PRO A 224 -7.18 -5.94 2.50
C PRO A 224 -5.97 -6.21 1.61
N ALA A 225 -5.32 -5.16 1.13
CA ALA A 225 -4.15 -5.28 0.24
C ALA A 225 -2.97 -6.01 0.90
N LEU A 226 -2.89 -5.98 2.23
CA LEU A 226 -1.88 -6.68 3.01
C LEU A 226 -2.10 -8.18 3.13
N THR A 227 -3.29 -8.71 2.79
CA THR A 227 -3.65 -10.13 3.00
C THR A 227 -2.57 -11.12 2.54
N PRO A 228 -2.00 -11.03 1.32
CA PRO A 228 -1.01 -11.99 0.85
C PRO A 228 0.36 -11.87 1.53
N ILE A 229 0.63 -10.75 2.18
CA ILE A 229 1.93 -10.46 2.81
C ILE A 229 1.88 -10.39 4.33
N LEU A 230 0.72 -10.60 4.95
CA LEU A 230 0.62 -10.62 6.42
C LEU A 230 1.59 -11.65 7.03
N LEU A 231 1.60 -12.86 6.52
CA LEU A 231 2.51 -13.90 7.03
C LEU A 231 3.98 -13.56 6.78
N PRO A 232 4.42 -13.20 5.55
CA PRO A 232 5.79 -12.73 5.29
C PRO A 232 6.25 -11.56 6.18
N LEU A 233 5.36 -10.62 6.51
CA LEU A 233 5.69 -9.51 7.41
C LEU A 233 6.03 -10.00 8.83
N TYR A 234 5.25 -10.93 9.38
CA TYR A 234 5.53 -11.51 10.70
C TYR A 234 6.78 -12.40 10.68
N GLU A 235 6.97 -13.20 9.63
CA GLU A 235 8.18 -14.01 9.47
C GLU A 235 9.46 -13.16 9.38
N LEU A 236 9.38 -11.99 8.74
CA LEU A 236 10.50 -11.05 8.66
C LEU A 236 10.82 -10.41 10.01
N ASP A 237 9.78 -10.05 10.80
CA ASP A 237 9.97 -9.56 12.16
C ASP A 237 10.62 -10.63 13.06
N ASP A 238 10.11 -11.85 13.04
CA ASP A 238 10.63 -12.99 13.80
C ASP A 238 12.10 -13.29 13.43
N LEU A 239 12.43 -13.23 12.12
CA LEU A 239 13.80 -13.43 11.63
C LEU A 239 14.75 -12.34 12.13
N THR A 240 14.31 -11.08 12.10
CA THR A 240 15.10 -9.96 12.63
C THR A 240 15.29 -10.05 14.13
N ASP A 241 14.27 -10.37 14.89
CA ASP A 241 14.31 -10.55 16.33
C ASP A 241 15.25 -11.71 16.74
N ALA A 242 15.12 -12.85 16.07
CA ALA A 242 16.01 -14.00 16.29
C ALA A 242 17.48 -13.66 15.97
N THR A 243 17.70 -12.86 14.91
CA THR A 243 19.04 -12.41 14.55
C THR A 243 19.65 -11.49 15.60
N VAL A 244 18.87 -10.50 16.06
CA VAL A 244 19.28 -9.59 17.14
C VAL A 244 19.52 -10.36 18.44
N ALA A 245 18.66 -11.31 18.80
CA ALA A 245 18.83 -12.15 19.97
C ALA A 245 20.12 -12.98 19.89
N LYS A 246 20.41 -13.58 18.73
CA LYS A 246 21.65 -14.32 18.47
C LYS A 246 22.89 -13.42 18.62
N GLN A 247 22.86 -12.20 18.08
CA GLN A 247 23.96 -11.24 18.22
C GLN A 247 24.19 -10.83 19.67
N LYS A 248 23.12 -10.54 20.42
CA LYS A 248 23.19 -10.21 21.84
C LYS A 248 23.79 -11.37 22.66
N ALA A 249 23.36 -12.62 22.40
CA ALA A 249 23.88 -13.80 23.02
C ALA A 249 25.38 -14.01 22.68
N ALA A 250 25.77 -13.81 21.42
CA ALA A 250 27.15 -13.92 20.98
C ALA A 250 28.06 -12.87 21.65
N GLN A 251 27.55 -11.65 21.86
CA GLN A 251 28.27 -10.60 22.57
C GLN A 251 28.38 -10.87 24.09
N ALA A 252 27.40 -11.56 24.66
CA ALA A 252 27.43 -11.92 26.09
C ALA A 252 28.41 -13.07 26.41
N ILE A 253 28.72 -13.92 25.40
CA ILE A 253 29.68 -15.04 25.55
C ILE A 253 31.02 -14.59 24.98
N SER A 254 31.93 -14.07 25.87
CA SER A 254 33.24 -13.61 25.43
C SER A 254 34.21 -14.73 25.16
N TRP A 255 34.10 -15.84 25.88
CA TRP A 255 35.03 -16.99 25.79
C TRP A 255 34.43 -18.22 26.44
N VAL A 256 34.88 -19.39 25.99
CA VAL A 256 34.49 -20.70 26.51
C VAL A 256 35.79 -21.46 26.87
N VAL A 257 35.86 -21.96 28.07
CA VAL A 257 36.95 -22.87 28.46
C VAL A 257 36.63 -24.26 27.96
N ARG A 258 37.46 -24.78 27.09
CA ARG A 258 37.31 -26.14 26.51
C ARG A 258 38.37 -27.04 27.13
N ASN A 259 37.98 -28.17 27.71
CA ASN A 259 38.91 -29.18 28.18
C ASN A 259 39.30 -30.11 27.00
N THR A 260 40.55 -30.08 26.58
CA THR A 260 41.08 -30.85 25.45
C THR A 260 41.50 -32.27 25.83
N ASN A 261 41.54 -32.59 27.13
CA ASN A 261 41.97 -33.91 27.61
C ASN A 261 40.89 -34.55 28.52
N PRO A 262 39.91 -35.30 27.96
CA PRO A 262 38.84 -35.92 28.75
C PRO A 262 39.34 -37.03 29.71
N SER A 263 40.57 -37.53 29.54
CA SER A 263 41.16 -38.53 30.41
C SER A 263 41.89 -37.96 31.63
N ALA A 264 42.10 -36.66 31.72
CA ALA A 264 42.53 -36.03 32.91
C ALA A 264 41.32 -35.90 33.85
N ALA A 265 40.93 -37.00 34.48
CA ALA A 265 40.04 -36.93 35.63
C ALA A 265 40.65 -35.86 36.58
N VAL A 266 39.92 -34.78 36.76
CA VAL A 266 40.29 -33.76 37.74
C VAL A 266 40.43 -34.48 39.05
N SER A 267 41.66 -34.69 39.50
CA SER A 267 41.89 -35.15 40.86
C SER A 267 41.52 -33.96 41.77
N VAL A 268 40.29 -34.00 42.21
CA VAL A 268 39.63 -33.00 43.04
C VAL A 268 40.38 -32.78 44.39
N GLY A 269 41.44 -33.54 44.64
CA GLY A 269 42.12 -33.58 45.92
C GLY A 269 43.16 -32.48 46.21
N SER A 270 43.68 -31.78 45.19
CA SER A 270 44.74 -30.80 45.44
C SER A 270 44.36 -29.35 45.27
N ALA A 271 43.18 -29.05 44.71
CA ALA A 271 42.69 -27.68 44.54
C ALA A 271 41.68 -27.24 45.63
N LEU A 272 41.38 -28.12 46.59
CA LEU A 272 40.35 -27.89 47.61
C LEU A 272 40.75 -26.93 48.74
N ASN A 273 42.04 -26.55 48.85
CA ASN A 273 42.51 -25.68 49.94
C ASN A 273 42.30 -24.16 49.69
N SER A 274 41.72 -23.77 48.59
CA SER A 274 41.48 -22.33 48.33
C SER A 274 40.12 -22.04 47.70
N ILE A 275 39.14 -22.94 47.81
CA ILE A 275 37.80 -22.78 47.19
C ILE A 275 36.85 -22.27 48.27
N ASP A 276 36.18 -21.14 48.01
CA ASP A 276 35.05 -20.65 48.78
C ASP A 276 33.96 -21.72 48.79
N PRO A 277 33.46 -22.19 49.98
CA PRO A 277 32.41 -23.19 50.08
C PRO A 277 31.11 -22.81 49.36
N ASN A 278 30.94 -21.53 48.98
CA ASN A 278 29.78 -21.04 48.22
C ASN A 278 29.90 -21.27 46.70
N ASP A 279 31.10 -21.62 46.21
CA ASP A 279 31.34 -21.90 44.78
C ASP A 279 31.04 -23.33 44.35
N ILE A 280 30.58 -24.19 45.28
CA ILE A 280 30.21 -25.57 44.99
C ILE A 280 28.72 -25.70 44.90
N ASP A 281 28.20 -26.19 43.76
CA ASP A 281 26.79 -26.57 43.62
C ASP A 281 26.50 -27.74 44.58
N LYS A 282 25.68 -27.50 45.58
CA LYS A 282 25.35 -28.47 46.65
C LYS A 282 24.56 -29.70 46.12
N SER A 283 23.99 -29.61 44.92
CA SER A 283 23.21 -30.69 44.29
C SER A 283 24.04 -31.64 43.44
N THR A 284 25.10 -31.13 42.81
CA THR A 284 25.95 -31.90 41.89
C THR A 284 27.35 -32.11 42.35
N GLY A 285 27.79 -31.41 43.43
CA GLY A 285 29.17 -31.45 43.95
C GLY A 285 30.19 -30.84 42.99
N GLN A 286 29.75 -30.22 41.90
CA GLN A 286 30.61 -29.61 40.90
C GLN A 286 30.84 -28.13 41.19
N ARG A 287 32.00 -27.63 40.83
CA ARG A 287 32.35 -26.22 40.99
C ARG A 287 31.48 -25.36 40.10
N ARG A 288 30.80 -24.41 40.69
CA ARG A 288 30.06 -23.35 39.96
C ARG A 288 31.11 -22.33 39.45
N VAL A 289 31.56 -22.46 38.22
CA VAL A 289 32.39 -21.45 37.58
C VAL A 289 31.50 -20.38 37.00
N VAL A 290 31.07 -19.43 37.83
CA VAL A 290 30.46 -18.18 37.34
C VAL A 290 31.58 -17.13 37.36
N THR A 291 32.37 -17.09 36.30
CA THR A 291 33.30 -16.01 36.08
C THR A 291 32.63 -14.87 35.36
N GLN A 292 32.27 -13.82 36.10
CA GLN A 292 32.03 -12.52 35.49
C GLN A 292 33.37 -12.00 35.00
N ALA A 293 33.55 -11.84 33.72
CA ALA A 293 34.66 -11.13 33.13
C ALA A 293 34.52 -9.64 33.46
N SER A 294 35.10 -9.19 34.55
CA SER A 294 35.39 -7.78 34.75
C SER A 294 36.57 -7.40 33.85
N GLY A 295 36.41 -6.32 33.06
CA GLY A 295 37.43 -5.88 32.11
C GLY A 295 38.83 -5.81 32.75
N GLY A 296 39.80 -6.54 32.19
CA GLY A 296 41.19 -6.55 32.61
C GLY A 296 41.61 -7.67 33.57
N GLY A 297 40.73 -8.61 33.91
CA GLY A 297 41.08 -9.77 34.75
C GLY A 297 41.95 -10.80 34.01
N VAL A 298 43.04 -11.25 34.63
CA VAL A 298 43.85 -12.39 34.14
C VAL A 298 43.22 -13.66 34.68
N GLN A 299 42.86 -14.57 33.79
CA GLN A 299 42.27 -15.85 34.15
C GLN A 299 43.30 -16.96 33.99
N TYR A 300 43.53 -17.73 35.05
CA TYR A 300 44.45 -18.86 35.02
C TYR A 300 43.70 -20.13 34.60
N LEU A 301 44.23 -20.81 33.58
CA LEU A 301 43.71 -22.08 33.08
C LEU A 301 44.37 -23.26 33.77
N ASN A 302 43.61 -24.33 33.99
CA ASN A 302 44.15 -25.59 34.48
C ASN A 302 44.88 -26.34 33.35
N LYS A 303 45.75 -27.30 33.70
CA LYS A 303 46.45 -28.09 32.71
C LYS A 303 45.47 -28.91 31.88
N GLY A 304 45.44 -28.66 30.57
CA GLY A 304 44.51 -29.33 29.62
C GLY A 304 43.28 -28.47 29.29
N GLU A 305 43.14 -27.28 29.83
CA GLU A 305 42.11 -26.33 29.44
C GLU A 305 42.66 -25.38 28.39
N ASP A 306 41.88 -25.09 27.39
CA ASP A 306 42.15 -24.11 26.34
C ASP A 306 41.01 -23.09 26.27
N ILE A 307 41.35 -21.84 25.97
CA ILE A 307 40.35 -20.77 25.77
C ILE A 307 39.98 -20.76 24.30
N ALA A 308 38.77 -21.14 23.98
CA ALA A 308 38.17 -20.84 22.70
C ALA A 308 37.41 -19.51 22.82
N PHE A 309 37.86 -18.49 22.12
CA PHE A 309 37.02 -17.31 21.92
C PHE A 309 35.81 -17.73 21.09
N TYR A 310 34.63 -17.54 21.64
CA TYR A 310 33.43 -17.74 20.89
C TYR A 310 33.32 -16.61 19.84
N GLN A 311 33.94 -16.83 18.69
CA GLN A 311 33.57 -16.06 17.52
C GLN A 311 32.12 -16.44 17.20
N GLY A 312 31.18 -15.57 17.57
CA GLY A 312 29.77 -15.78 17.27
C GLY A 312 29.64 -16.24 15.83
N THR A 313 28.92 -17.36 15.64
CA THR A 313 28.72 -17.91 14.30
C THR A 313 28.23 -16.78 13.40
N ASP A 314 28.98 -16.53 12.34
CA ASP A 314 28.70 -15.48 11.37
C ASP A 314 27.20 -15.54 11.03
N ILE A 315 26.53 -14.43 11.14
CA ILE A 315 25.14 -14.33 10.73
C ILE A 315 25.21 -14.51 9.23
N GLY A 316 24.88 -15.69 8.75
CA GLY A 316 25.16 -16.19 7.43
C GLY A 316 25.24 -15.08 6.39
N ALA A 317 26.31 -15.05 5.62
CA ALA A 317 26.62 -14.02 4.63
C ALA A 317 25.41 -13.65 3.71
N ASN A 318 24.46 -14.57 3.60
CA ASN A 318 23.25 -14.44 2.76
C ASN A 318 22.05 -13.82 3.47
N LEU A 319 22.10 -13.49 4.75
CA LEU A 319 20.93 -12.94 5.47
C LEU A 319 20.47 -11.58 4.92
N PRO A 320 21.36 -10.62 4.61
CA PRO A 320 20.94 -9.35 3.99
C PRO A 320 20.25 -9.55 2.64
N GLU A 321 20.73 -10.50 1.84
CA GLU A 321 20.11 -10.82 0.54
C GLU A 321 18.72 -11.46 0.69
N LEU A 322 18.55 -12.33 1.70
CA LEU A 322 17.24 -12.92 2.03
C LEU A 322 16.25 -11.84 2.48
N ILE A 323 16.64 -10.96 3.41
CA ILE A 323 15.82 -9.84 3.86
C ILE A 323 15.43 -8.95 2.67
N LYS A 324 16.38 -8.65 1.80
CA LYS A 324 16.13 -7.87 0.58
C LYS A 324 15.12 -8.56 -0.34
N ALA A 325 15.24 -9.86 -0.54
CA ALA A 325 14.30 -10.64 -1.37
C ALA A 325 12.87 -10.63 -0.78
N GLU A 326 12.73 -10.79 0.55
CA GLU A 326 11.40 -10.70 1.20
C GLU A 326 10.83 -9.27 1.13
N LEU A 327 11.64 -8.23 1.29
CA LEU A 327 11.20 -6.85 1.13
C LEU A 327 10.78 -6.53 -0.31
N HIS A 328 11.44 -7.11 -1.33
CA HIS A 328 10.98 -7.01 -2.72
C HIS A 328 9.60 -7.62 -2.90
N LYS A 329 9.36 -8.81 -2.37
CA LYS A 329 8.05 -9.50 -2.42
C LYS A 329 6.97 -8.68 -1.72
N ILE A 330 7.26 -8.14 -0.53
CA ILE A 330 6.35 -7.28 0.23
C ILE A 330 6.03 -6.01 -0.57
N ALA A 331 7.05 -5.34 -1.11
CA ALA A 331 6.87 -4.13 -1.91
C ALA A 331 5.98 -4.37 -3.13
N GLN A 332 6.29 -5.37 -3.95
CA GLN A 332 5.52 -5.70 -5.16
C GLN A 332 4.06 -6.02 -4.85
N THR A 333 3.80 -6.79 -3.80
CA THR A 333 2.42 -7.14 -3.39
C THR A 333 1.67 -5.91 -2.87
N ALA A 334 2.33 -5.04 -2.12
CA ALA A 334 1.76 -3.75 -1.70
C ALA A 334 1.61 -2.76 -2.87
N GLY A 335 2.09 -3.11 -4.06
CA GLY A 335 2.06 -2.29 -5.27
C GLY A 335 3.04 -1.14 -5.25
N LEU A 336 4.17 -1.35 -4.64
CA LEU A 336 5.30 -0.44 -4.59
C LEU A 336 6.52 -1.12 -5.21
N THR A 337 7.53 -0.34 -5.55
CA THR A 337 8.85 -0.89 -5.83
C THR A 337 9.67 -0.98 -4.53
N TYR A 338 10.72 -1.79 -4.53
CA TYR A 338 11.60 -1.95 -3.37
C TYR A 338 12.18 -0.60 -2.91
N GLU A 339 12.61 0.20 -3.86
CA GLU A 339 13.22 1.52 -3.64
C GLU A 339 12.23 2.49 -2.98
N VAL A 340 10.98 2.45 -3.41
CA VAL A 340 9.92 3.30 -2.82
C VAL A 340 9.58 2.85 -1.41
N LEU A 341 9.53 1.53 -1.16
CA LEU A 341 9.23 0.99 0.16
C LEU A 341 10.36 1.26 1.14
N THR A 342 11.61 0.97 0.77
CA THR A 342 12.76 1.01 1.68
C THR A 342 13.47 2.35 1.70
N GLY A 343 13.38 3.12 0.61
CA GLY A 343 14.20 4.32 0.39
C GLY A 343 15.66 4.02 0.04
N ASP A 344 16.00 2.76 -0.19
CA ASP A 344 17.35 2.34 -0.57
C ASP A 344 17.57 2.58 -2.07
N LEU A 345 18.37 3.59 -2.38
CA LEU A 345 18.76 3.94 -3.74
C LEU A 345 20.19 3.48 -4.09
N THR A 346 20.79 2.63 -3.26
CA THR A 346 22.18 2.18 -3.42
C THR A 346 22.34 1.37 -4.70
N GLY A 347 23.24 1.80 -5.57
CA GLY A 347 23.55 1.09 -6.82
C GLY A 347 22.50 1.22 -7.93
N ILE A 348 21.44 2.02 -7.72
CA ILE A 348 20.44 2.23 -8.77
C ILE A 348 20.93 3.23 -9.83
N SER A 349 20.71 2.93 -11.11
CA SER A 349 21.01 3.85 -12.20
C SER A 349 19.90 4.91 -12.37
N PHE A 350 20.24 6.04 -12.99
CA PHE A 350 19.26 7.09 -13.30
C PHE A 350 18.10 6.57 -14.17
N SER A 351 18.40 5.71 -15.16
CA SER A 351 17.37 5.11 -16.01
C SER A 351 16.43 4.17 -15.22
N ALA A 352 16.96 3.44 -14.24
CA ALA A 352 16.14 2.60 -13.37
C ALA A 352 15.23 3.45 -12.46
N LEU A 353 15.72 4.59 -11.94
CA LEU A 353 14.87 5.54 -11.20
C LEU A 353 13.74 6.12 -12.06
N GLN A 354 14.00 6.41 -13.33
CA GLN A 354 12.95 6.84 -14.26
C GLN A 354 11.91 5.74 -14.45
N GLN A 355 12.32 4.48 -14.59
CA GLN A 355 11.38 3.36 -14.71
C GLN A 355 10.53 3.19 -13.46
N VAL A 356 11.13 3.30 -12.27
CA VAL A 356 10.38 3.29 -10.98
C VAL A 356 9.32 4.40 -10.97
N ALA A 357 9.66 5.62 -11.39
CA ALA A 357 8.70 6.73 -11.43
C ALA A 357 7.56 6.46 -12.42
N ILE A 358 7.86 5.87 -13.60
CA ILE A 358 6.85 5.49 -14.60
C ILE A 358 5.91 4.42 -14.04
N ASP A 359 6.43 3.36 -13.40
CA ASP A 359 5.64 2.29 -12.83
C ASP A 359 4.68 2.81 -11.75
N MET A 360 5.19 3.68 -10.85
CA MET A 360 4.38 4.31 -9.82
C MET A 360 3.30 5.23 -10.40
N LYS A 361 3.60 5.95 -11.48
CA LYS A 361 2.64 6.79 -12.21
C LYS A 361 1.54 5.94 -12.84
N THR A 362 1.91 4.90 -13.58
CA THR A 362 0.98 3.99 -14.26
C THR A 362 0.03 3.33 -13.27
N ARG A 363 0.56 2.86 -12.13
CA ARG A 363 -0.26 2.30 -11.06
C ARG A 363 -1.25 3.31 -10.49
N ALA A 364 -0.81 4.54 -10.24
CA ALA A 364 -1.71 5.58 -9.72
C ALA A 364 -2.82 5.90 -10.71
N GLU A 365 -2.51 6.05 -12.00
CA GLU A 365 -3.49 6.30 -13.06
C GLU A 365 -4.52 5.17 -13.15
N PHE A 366 -4.08 3.91 -13.02
CA PHE A 366 -4.97 2.76 -12.97
C PHE A 366 -5.93 2.85 -11.77
N MET A 367 -5.42 3.14 -10.56
CA MET A 367 -6.24 3.28 -9.36
C MET A 367 -7.22 4.44 -9.47
N TYR A 368 -6.80 5.58 -10.00
CA TYR A 368 -7.67 6.73 -10.25
C TYR A 368 -8.81 6.39 -11.19
N LYS A 369 -8.48 5.87 -12.37
CA LYS A 369 -9.46 5.62 -13.43
C LYS A 369 -10.50 4.59 -13.03
N PHE A 370 -10.06 3.46 -12.48
CA PHE A 370 -10.97 2.34 -12.26
C PHE A 370 -11.68 2.36 -10.91
N TYR A 371 -11.09 2.96 -9.89
CA TYR A 371 -11.65 2.90 -8.54
C TYR A 371 -12.06 4.26 -8.00
N ILE A 372 -11.16 5.22 -7.91
CA ILE A 372 -11.46 6.52 -7.28
C ILE A 372 -12.48 7.31 -8.10
N ILE A 373 -12.28 7.41 -9.41
CA ILE A 373 -13.20 8.15 -10.28
C ILE A 373 -14.49 7.37 -10.43
N ASN A 374 -14.44 6.13 -10.92
CA ASN A 374 -15.65 5.41 -11.30
C ASN A 374 -16.55 5.04 -10.12
N LEU A 375 -15.98 4.65 -8.98
CA LEU A 375 -16.74 4.20 -7.81
C LEU A 375 -16.97 5.29 -6.77
N GLY A 376 -16.14 6.33 -6.76
CA GLY A 376 -16.21 7.44 -5.80
C GLY A 376 -16.65 8.75 -6.42
N LEU A 377 -15.75 9.43 -7.15
CA LEU A 377 -15.97 10.80 -7.60
C LEU A 377 -17.08 10.95 -8.65
N GLN A 378 -17.21 10.05 -9.61
CA GLN A 378 -18.23 10.17 -10.66
C GLN A 378 -19.65 10.06 -10.10
N PRO A 379 -20.01 9.07 -9.24
CA PRO A 379 -21.31 9.04 -8.57
C PRO A 379 -21.54 10.26 -7.66
N LEU A 380 -20.50 10.68 -6.93
CA LEU A 380 -20.57 11.88 -6.09
C LEU A 380 -20.87 13.14 -6.92
N CYS A 381 -20.17 13.34 -8.03
CA CYS A 381 -20.40 14.46 -8.95
C CYS A 381 -21.81 14.42 -9.54
N ASN A 382 -22.32 13.25 -9.93
CA ASN A 382 -23.67 13.11 -10.43
C ASN A 382 -24.70 13.54 -9.38
N ARG A 383 -24.55 13.06 -8.14
CA ARG A 383 -25.43 13.44 -7.03
C ARG A 383 -25.35 14.93 -6.72
N PHE A 384 -24.13 15.49 -6.71
CA PHE A 384 -23.91 16.93 -6.49
C PHE A 384 -24.60 17.76 -7.58
N ARG A 385 -24.46 17.39 -8.86
CA ARG A 385 -25.08 18.08 -9.99
C ARG A 385 -26.60 18.08 -9.90
N GLU A 386 -27.23 16.98 -9.52
CA GLU A 386 -28.66 16.87 -9.28
C GLU A 386 -29.13 17.85 -8.20
N LEU A 387 -28.47 17.80 -7.03
CA LEU A 387 -28.79 18.69 -5.91
C LEU A 387 -28.51 20.16 -6.25
N ALA A 388 -27.40 20.45 -6.93
CA ALA A 388 -27.10 21.79 -7.39
C ALA A 388 -28.17 22.35 -8.31
N SER A 389 -28.72 21.53 -9.21
CA SER A 389 -29.82 21.92 -10.10
C SER A 389 -31.10 22.23 -9.32
N ILE A 390 -31.43 21.43 -8.31
CA ILE A 390 -32.62 21.60 -7.47
C ILE A 390 -32.49 22.86 -6.59
N TYR A 391 -31.39 22.99 -5.86
CA TYR A 391 -31.26 24.05 -4.83
C TYR A 391 -30.83 25.43 -5.37
N SER A 392 -30.24 25.49 -6.57
CA SER A 392 -29.90 26.77 -7.21
C SER A 392 -30.93 27.25 -8.22
N ASN A 393 -32.02 26.53 -8.43
CA ASN A 393 -33.06 26.80 -9.45
C ASN A 393 -32.48 27.02 -10.86
N LYS A 394 -31.43 26.26 -11.21
CA LYS A 394 -30.75 26.32 -12.52
C LYS A 394 -30.48 24.92 -13.02
N SER A 395 -30.66 24.73 -14.32
CA SER A 395 -30.28 23.45 -14.94
C SER A 395 -28.77 23.42 -15.16
N PHE A 396 -28.12 22.39 -14.59
CA PHE A 396 -26.72 22.06 -14.82
C PHE A 396 -26.57 20.73 -15.56
N ALA A 397 -27.63 20.27 -16.23
CA ALA A 397 -27.67 18.97 -16.91
C ALA A 397 -26.57 18.81 -17.98
N ASN A 398 -26.23 19.91 -18.66
CA ASN A 398 -25.22 19.92 -19.73
C ASN A 398 -23.77 20.06 -19.22
N LEU A 399 -23.58 20.09 -17.90
CA LEU A 399 -22.23 20.18 -17.34
C LEU A 399 -21.67 18.79 -17.05
N THR A 400 -20.44 18.57 -17.47
CA THR A 400 -19.72 17.34 -17.21
C THR A 400 -18.54 17.58 -16.25
N PRO A 401 -18.32 16.69 -15.27
CA PRO A 401 -17.13 16.76 -14.44
C PRO A 401 -15.92 16.27 -15.24
N THR A 402 -14.85 17.01 -15.22
CA THR A 402 -13.54 16.62 -15.74
C THR A 402 -12.60 16.41 -14.57
N PHE A 403 -11.92 15.26 -14.56
CA PHE A 403 -11.05 14.84 -13.49
C PHE A 403 -9.60 15.14 -13.84
N GLN A 404 -8.96 16.00 -13.06
CA GLN A 404 -7.57 16.36 -13.25
C GLN A 404 -6.70 15.56 -12.29
N TYR A 405 -5.77 14.77 -12.86
CA TYR A 405 -4.83 13.99 -12.09
C TYR A 405 -3.78 14.90 -11.43
N PRO A 406 -3.33 14.58 -10.21
CA PRO A 406 -2.28 15.35 -9.57
C PRO A 406 -1.00 15.29 -10.39
N ARG A 407 -0.32 16.45 -10.52
CA ARG A 407 0.96 16.52 -11.22
C ARG A 407 1.97 15.65 -10.49
N LYS A 408 2.57 14.73 -11.23
CA LYS A 408 3.74 13.98 -10.77
C LYS A 408 4.98 14.63 -11.35
N TYR A 409 5.89 14.99 -10.46
CA TYR A 409 7.18 15.57 -10.86
C TYR A 409 8.02 14.48 -11.54
N GLY A 410 8.62 14.82 -12.70
CA GLY A 410 9.58 13.95 -13.36
C GLY A 410 10.92 13.97 -12.64
N VAL A 411 11.79 13.05 -13.00
CA VAL A 411 13.16 13.01 -12.49
C VAL A 411 14.01 14.15 -13.08
N ASN A 412 13.58 14.70 -14.24
CA ASN A 412 14.23 15.81 -14.90
C ASN A 412 13.22 16.74 -15.57
N ASP A 413 12.72 17.71 -14.81
CA ASP A 413 11.69 18.66 -15.25
C ASP A 413 12.06 19.43 -16.55
N LEU A 414 13.36 19.69 -16.78
CA LEU A 414 13.80 20.39 -17.99
C LEU A 414 13.62 19.50 -19.24
N LYS A 415 14.05 18.24 -19.17
CA LYS A 415 13.90 17.30 -20.29
C LYS A 415 12.44 16.98 -20.57
N ASP A 416 11.65 16.85 -19.50
CA ASP A 416 10.21 16.59 -19.60
C ASP A 416 9.50 17.79 -20.25
N ALA A 417 9.87 19.03 -19.89
CA ALA A 417 9.33 20.23 -20.54
C ALA A 417 9.74 20.36 -22.02
N GLN A 418 10.95 19.94 -22.35
CA GLN A 418 11.42 19.91 -23.75
C GLN A 418 10.70 18.84 -24.57
N ALA A 419 10.45 17.66 -23.97
CA ALA A 419 9.70 16.59 -24.61
C ALA A 419 8.24 17.02 -24.85
N ASP A 420 7.57 17.62 -23.87
CA ASP A 420 6.22 18.17 -24.02
C ASP A 420 6.14 19.20 -25.16
N LEU A 421 7.13 20.10 -25.25
CA LEU A 421 7.18 21.08 -26.32
C LEU A 421 7.31 20.43 -27.70
N LEU A 422 8.19 19.42 -27.82
CA LEU A 422 8.38 18.66 -29.07
C LEU A 422 7.14 17.87 -29.47
N GLU A 423 6.42 17.26 -28.50
CA GLU A 423 5.18 16.53 -28.77
C GLU A 423 4.10 17.46 -29.31
N VAL A 424 3.95 18.65 -28.74
CA VAL A 424 3.01 19.66 -29.22
C VAL A 424 3.40 20.18 -30.58
N GLN A 425 4.70 20.47 -30.84
CA GLN A 425 5.19 20.94 -32.13
C GLN A 425 5.04 19.90 -33.23
N SER A 426 5.19 18.61 -32.87
CA SER A 426 5.05 17.49 -33.83
C SER A 426 3.58 17.10 -34.08
N GLY A 427 2.64 17.68 -33.34
CA GLY A 427 1.22 17.36 -33.45
C GLY A 427 0.82 16.05 -32.77
N PHE A 428 1.67 15.41 -31.96
CA PHE A 428 1.34 14.21 -31.21
C PHE A 428 0.50 14.49 -29.95
N ALA A 429 0.58 15.71 -29.43
CA ALA A 429 -0.22 16.19 -28.31
C ALA A 429 -0.80 17.56 -28.60
N THR A 430 -1.97 17.87 -28.01
CA THR A 430 -2.50 19.23 -28.05
C THR A 430 -1.92 20.07 -26.93
N TRP A 431 -1.80 21.38 -27.14
CA TRP A 431 -1.42 22.33 -26.10
C TRP A 431 -2.32 22.21 -24.86
N GLU A 432 -3.62 22.04 -25.08
CA GLU A 432 -4.62 21.90 -24.02
C GLU A 432 -4.41 20.63 -23.21
N SER A 433 -4.11 19.48 -23.86
CA SER A 433 -3.86 18.22 -23.13
C SER A 433 -2.61 18.30 -22.23
N LYS A 434 -1.55 18.99 -22.70
CA LYS A 434 -0.32 19.18 -21.90
C LYS A 434 -0.52 20.17 -20.73
N LEU A 435 -1.41 21.13 -20.89
CA LEU A 435 -1.80 22.00 -19.79
C LEU A 435 -2.61 21.24 -18.73
N GLU A 436 -3.56 20.41 -19.17
CA GLU A 436 -4.32 19.55 -18.26
C GLU A 436 -3.45 18.58 -17.48
N GLU A 437 -2.43 17.99 -18.10
CA GLU A 437 -1.41 17.17 -17.40
C GLU A 437 -0.65 17.95 -16.32
N ARG A 438 -0.55 19.27 -16.46
CA ARG A 438 0.07 20.18 -15.50
C ARG A 438 -0.92 20.82 -14.52
N ASN A 439 -2.19 20.42 -14.55
CA ASN A 439 -3.31 21.03 -13.78
C ASN A 439 -3.54 22.52 -14.08
N LEU A 440 -3.23 22.95 -15.28
CA LEU A 440 -3.47 24.32 -15.74
C LEU A 440 -4.61 24.34 -16.76
N THR A 441 -5.42 25.36 -16.74
CA THR A 441 -6.41 25.62 -17.77
C THR A 441 -5.93 26.70 -18.73
N VAL A 442 -6.46 26.69 -19.97
CA VAL A 442 -6.14 27.71 -20.96
C VAL A 442 -6.53 29.10 -20.44
N GLU A 443 -7.65 29.20 -19.73
CA GLU A 443 -8.14 30.43 -19.12
C GLU A 443 -7.16 30.98 -18.08
N GLU A 444 -6.65 30.12 -17.18
CA GLU A 444 -5.66 30.51 -16.17
C GLU A 444 -4.40 31.09 -16.80
N ILE A 445 -3.88 30.46 -17.89
CA ILE A 445 -2.71 30.98 -18.59
C ILE A 445 -3.01 32.31 -19.30
N VAL A 446 -4.20 32.44 -19.89
CA VAL A 446 -4.59 33.70 -20.56
C VAL A 446 -4.75 34.83 -19.52
N GLU A 447 -5.32 34.53 -18.35
CA GLU A 447 -5.44 35.48 -17.25
C GLU A 447 -4.04 35.87 -16.71
N ASP A 448 -3.15 34.89 -16.52
CA ASP A 448 -1.78 35.15 -16.06
C ASP A 448 -0.97 35.96 -17.05
N LYS A 449 -1.06 35.69 -18.37
CA LYS A 449 -0.43 36.49 -19.40
C LYS A 449 -0.95 37.93 -19.43
N LYS A 450 -2.25 38.14 -19.19
CA LYS A 450 -2.82 39.52 -19.07
C LYS A 450 -2.28 40.23 -17.85
N LEU A 451 -2.18 39.55 -16.71
CA LEU A 451 -1.57 40.10 -15.48
C LEU A 451 -0.10 40.42 -15.67
N GLN A 452 0.66 39.56 -16.36
CA GLN A 452 2.05 39.80 -16.72
C GLN A 452 2.21 41.05 -17.61
N GLN A 453 1.35 41.19 -18.63
CA GLN A 453 1.34 42.39 -19.50
C GLN A 453 0.99 43.66 -18.73
N GLN A 454 0.05 43.60 -17.78
CA GLN A 454 -0.33 44.74 -16.93
C GLN A 454 0.74 45.11 -15.90
N SER A 455 1.47 44.12 -15.37
CA SER A 455 2.52 44.34 -14.37
C SER A 455 3.87 44.75 -14.99
N GLY A 456 4.01 44.73 -16.31
CA GLY A 456 5.26 45.08 -17.01
C GLY A 456 6.39 44.04 -16.81
N VAL A 457 6.09 42.89 -16.22
CA VAL A 457 7.06 41.81 -16.04
C VAL A 457 6.97 40.87 -17.26
N SER A 458 7.98 40.91 -18.10
CA SER A 458 8.12 40.01 -19.27
C SER A 458 9.05 38.87 -18.87
N PHE A 459 8.53 37.66 -18.81
CA PHE A 459 9.35 36.44 -18.81
C PHE A 459 9.54 35.97 -20.24
N GLU A 460 10.49 36.59 -20.95
CA GLU A 460 10.93 36.03 -22.20
C GLU A 460 11.72 34.74 -21.91
N PRO A 461 11.36 33.62 -22.56
CA PRO A 461 12.18 32.44 -22.45
C PRO A 461 13.55 32.77 -23.01
N VAL A 462 14.61 32.63 -22.22
CA VAL A 462 16.01 32.75 -22.71
C VAL A 462 16.25 31.58 -23.64
N VAL A 463 15.82 31.72 -24.87
CA VAL A 463 16.26 30.85 -25.97
C VAL A 463 17.72 31.22 -26.22
N LYS A 464 18.65 30.45 -25.63
CA LYS A 464 20.04 30.51 -26.06
C LYS A 464 20.05 30.00 -27.49
N ASP A 465 20.13 30.94 -28.43
CA ASP A 465 20.40 30.67 -29.84
C ASP A 465 21.74 29.95 -29.96
N THR A 466 21.70 28.63 -30.08
CA THR A 466 22.89 27.79 -30.31
C THR A 466 23.42 27.93 -31.76
N THR A 467 22.90 28.89 -32.54
CA THR A 467 23.28 29.12 -33.93
C THR A 467 24.42 30.10 -34.14
N GLN A 468 24.97 30.74 -33.09
CA GLN A 468 26.05 31.70 -33.24
C GLN A 468 27.49 31.16 -33.05
N SER A 469 27.75 29.87 -33.15
CA SER A 469 29.13 29.35 -33.09
C SER A 469 29.71 28.89 -34.43
N LYS A 470 29.25 29.44 -35.58
CA LYS A 470 29.84 29.12 -36.91
C LYS A 470 30.22 30.34 -37.75
N ASN A 471 30.78 31.36 -37.15
CA ASN A 471 31.45 32.42 -37.97
C ASN A 471 32.67 32.97 -37.22
N ILE A 472 33.63 32.12 -36.88
CA ILE A 472 35.02 32.58 -36.75
C ILE A 472 35.62 32.47 -38.14
N LYS A 473 35.56 33.59 -38.89
CA LYS A 473 36.34 33.77 -40.10
C LYS A 473 37.82 33.68 -39.71
N ALA A 474 38.47 32.68 -40.23
CA ALA A 474 39.92 32.59 -40.22
C ALA A 474 40.51 33.89 -40.84
N ASN A 475 41.30 34.57 -40.05
CA ASN A 475 42.05 35.75 -40.50
C ASN A 475 43.29 35.24 -41.32
N PRO A 476 43.41 35.55 -42.60
CA PRO A 476 44.49 35.01 -43.46
C PRO A 476 45.77 35.82 -43.40
N ASN A 477 46.18 36.44 -42.34
CA ASN A 477 47.42 37.20 -42.22
C ASN A 477 48.19 36.87 -40.95
N SER A 478 48.88 35.73 -40.93
CA SER A 478 50.10 35.54 -40.16
C SER A 478 50.98 34.44 -40.78
N ALA A 479 51.43 34.73 -41.98
CA ALA A 479 52.66 34.13 -42.52
C ALA A 479 53.69 35.30 -42.69
N GLY A 480 54.74 35.23 -41.84
CA GLY A 480 55.88 36.14 -42.00
C GLY A 480 56.45 36.66 -40.69
N MET A 481 57.26 35.85 -40.01
CA MET A 481 58.61 36.09 -39.50
C MET A 481 58.96 35.00 -38.51
#